data_45d3bb49857d37fe64f0384e6a2667a0
#
_entry.id   45d3bb49857d37fe64f0384e6a2667a0
#
_cell.length_a   1.000
_cell.length_b   1.000
_cell.length_c   1.000
_cell.angle_alpha   90.00
_cell.angle_beta   90.00
_cell.angle_gamma   90.00
#
_symmetry.space_group_name_H-M   'P 1'
#
loop_
_entity.id
_entity.type
_entity.pdbx_description
1 polymer ?
#
loop_
_entity_poly.entity_id
_entity_poly.type
_entity_poly.pdbx_seq_one_letter_code
_entity_poly.pdbx_strand_id
1 'polypeptide(L)'
;MFTRYKKKAGALEAVAKVYSRQEHGIDPTLIDSDAVSVIERLVSRGYESYIVGGAVRDLLLGRVPKDFDVATAASPRVVHNMFGRQSMIIGRRFKIVHVMFGKKIIEVTTFRSLEDHADDNDNVFGTIEEDCRRRDYSINSLYYDPLTCTVIDFTGAMDDFRKKRLVSLIPLNKTFVEDPVRMVRGIKYSVTTGFFMSLALRHSIRKYAPLLQNVSTSRMTEEINKILACGMSSPIFKALFDYGLLSYMLPCLAVYGRYPQLYESLGKRD
;
A
#
# COMPACT_ATOMS: atom_id res chain seq x y z
N MET A 1 3.71 -18.54 -15.52
CA MET A 1 4.18 -18.41 -14.12
C MET A 1 5.51 -19.12 -13.99
N PHE A 2 6.50 -18.44 -13.44
CA PHE A 2 7.77 -19.05 -13.07
C PHE A 2 8.14 -18.67 -11.63
N THR A 3 9.10 -19.41 -11.04
CA THR A 3 9.51 -19.18 -9.65
C THR A 3 10.86 -18.49 -9.63
N ARG A 4 10.97 -17.41 -8.86
CA ARG A 4 12.24 -16.73 -8.56
C ARG A 4 12.93 -17.47 -7.41
N TYR A 5 14.18 -17.82 -7.59
CA TYR A 5 15.01 -18.51 -6.60
C TYR A 5 16.12 -17.61 -6.08
N LYS A 6 16.45 -17.76 -4.80
CA LYS A 6 17.62 -17.11 -4.18
C LYS A 6 18.53 -18.19 -3.60
N LYS A 7 19.83 -18.02 -3.76
CA LYS A 7 20.81 -18.92 -3.15
C LYS A 7 20.97 -18.56 -1.68
N LYS A 8 20.64 -19.49 -0.77
CA LYS A 8 20.78 -19.32 0.68
C LYS A 8 21.49 -20.54 1.25
N ALA A 9 22.59 -20.33 1.98
CA ALA A 9 23.39 -21.41 2.57
C ALA A 9 23.76 -22.56 1.60
N GLY A 10 23.98 -22.24 0.31
CA GLY A 10 24.34 -23.21 -0.71
C GLY A 10 23.18 -23.89 -1.44
N ALA A 11 21.92 -23.76 -0.95
CA ALA A 11 20.72 -24.28 -1.60
C ALA A 11 19.95 -23.18 -2.34
N LEU A 12 19.18 -23.58 -3.38
CA LEU A 12 18.22 -22.67 -4.05
C LEU A 12 16.89 -22.72 -3.30
N GLU A 13 16.50 -21.59 -2.73
CA GLU A 13 15.21 -21.40 -2.06
C GLU A 13 14.27 -20.62 -2.97
N ALA A 14 13.03 -21.12 -3.13
CA ALA A 14 11.98 -20.40 -3.86
C ALA A 14 11.50 -19.20 -3.04
N VAL A 15 11.66 -17.99 -3.55
CA VAL A 15 11.37 -16.76 -2.80
C VAL A 15 10.13 -16.03 -3.32
N ALA A 16 9.82 -16.09 -4.62
CA ALA A 16 8.68 -15.43 -5.20
C ALA A 16 8.13 -16.19 -6.41
N LYS A 17 6.83 -15.98 -6.68
CA LYS A 17 6.19 -16.35 -7.95
C LYS A 17 6.18 -15.13 -8.87
N VAL A 18 6.47 -15.33 -10.14
CA VAL A 18 6.43 -14.28 -11.16
C VAL A 18 5.38 -14.66 -12.19
N TYR A 19 4.45 -13.76 -12.40
CA TYR A 19 3.31 -13.94 -13.30
C TYR A 19 3.51 -13.12 -14.56
N SER A 20 3.32 -13.74 -15.70
CA SER A 20 3.38 -13.10 -17.02
C SER A 20 2.12 -12.27 -17.29
N ARG A 21 2.18 -11.40 -18.30
CA ARG A 21 1.05 -10.57 -18.74
C ARG A 21 -0.23 -11.38 -18.98
N GLN A 22 -0.13 -12.56 -19.57
CA GLN A 22 -1.28 -13.43 -19.83
C GLN A 22 -1.95 -13.94 -18.56
N GLU A 23 -1.19 -14.03 -17.44
CA GLU A 23 -1.69 -14.58 -16.18
C GLU A 23 -2.25 -13.52 -15.22
N HIS A 24 -1.70 -12.30 -15.25
CA HIS A 24 -2.16 -11.21 -14.40
C HIS A 24 -3.13 -10.25 -15.11
N GLY A 25 -3.15 -10.21 -16.45
CA GLY A 25 -4.12 -9.44 -17.24
C GLY A 25 -3.99 -7.91 -17.15
N ILE A 26 -2.93 -7.37 -16.57
CA ILE A 26 -2.72 -5.91 -16.51
C ILE A 26 -2.55 -5.38 -17.94
N ASP A 27 -3.30 -4.32 -18.27
CA ASP A 27 -3.15 -3.60 -19.52
C ASP A 27 -2.00 -2.57 -19.39
N PRO A 28 -0.91 -2.70 -20.17
CA PRO A 28 0.20 -1.78 -20.11
C PRO A 28 -0.16 -0.34 -20.53
N THR A 29 -1.24 -0.14 -21.26
CA THR A 29 -1.70 1.20 -21.68
C THR A 29 -2.23 2.04 -20.53
N LEU A 30 -2.59 1.40 -19.41
CA LEU A 30 -3.05 2.08 -18.19
C LEU A 30 -1.89 2.52 -17.29
N ILE A 31 -0.65 2.20 -17.67
CA ILE A 31 0.53 2.50 -16.84
C ILE A 31 1.03 3.89 -17.21
N ASP A 32 1.32 4.66 -16.20
CA ASP A 32 1.82 6.01 -16.32
C ASP A 32 3.23 6.03 -16.92
N SER A 33 3.41 6.75 -18.02
CA SER A 33 4.69 6.85 -18.73
C SER A 33 5.81 7.52 -17.91
N ASP A 34 5.46 8.45 -17.02
CA ASP A 34 6.44 9.10 -16.15
C ASP A 34 6.96 8.13 -15.10
N ALA A 35 6.07 7.27 -14.53
CA ALA A 35 6.47 6.21 -13.62
C ALA A 35 7.40 5.19 -14.31
N VAL A 36 7.09 4.83 -15.58
CA VAL A 36 7.98 3.97 -16.38
C VAL A 36 9.33 4.62 -16.59
N SER A 37 9.38 5.90 -16.97
CA SER A 37 10.62 6.66 -17.17
C SER A 37 11.49 6.73 -15.91
N VAL A 38 10.87 6.88 -14.72
CA VAL A 38 11.58 6.82 -13.44
C VAL A 38 12.22 5.45 -13.24
N ILE A 39 11.48 4.37 -13.50
CA ILE A 39 11.98 2.99 -13.36
C ILE A 39 13.11 2.71 -14.36
N GLU A 40 12.94 3.05 -15.62
CA GLU A 40 13.97 2.89 -16.65
C GLU A 40 15.30 3.55 -16.24
N ARG A 41 15.22 4.77 -15.74
CA ARG A 41 16.39 5.53 -15.30
C ARG A 41 17.08 4.90 -14.08
N LEU A 42 16.32 4.34 -13.15
CA LEU A 42 16.86 3.64 -11.98
C LEU A 42 17.49 2.30 -12.38
N VAL A 43 16.80 1.51 -13.20
CA VAL A 43 17.25 0.20 -13.68
C VAL A 43 18.51 0.33 -14.56
N SER A 44 18.60 1.36 -15.43
CA SER A 44 19.79 1.62 -16.25
C SER A 44 21.06 1.89 -15.43
N ARG A 45 20.91 2.25 -14.15
CA ARG A 45 22.00 2.42 -13.18
C ARG A 45 22.17 1.23 -12.26
N GLY A 46 21.50 0.11 -12.52
CA GLY A 46 21.64 -1.15 -11.79
C GLY A 46 20.78 -1.27 -10.53
N TYR A 47 19.78 -0.37 -10.33
CA TYR A 47 18.89 -0.42 -9.17
C TYR A 47 17.58 -1.11 -9.51
N GLU A 48 17.30 -2.25 -8.87
CA GLU A 48 15.97 -2.88 -8.95
C GLU A 48 14.89 -1.87 -8.60
N SER A 49 13.83 -1.74 -9.45
CA SER A 49 12.78 -0.76 -9.29
C SER A 49 11.46 -1.25 -9.88
N TYR A 50 10.35 -1.01 -9.19
CA TYR A 50 9.05 -1.57 -9.51
C TYR A 50 7.92 -0.59 -9.17
N ILE A 51 6.79 -0.67 -9.89
CA ILE A 51 5.53 -0.08 -9.46
C ILE A 51 4.98 -0.93 -8.32
N VAL A 52 4.42 -0.29 -7.27
CA VAL A 52 4.00 -0.98 -6.05
C VAL A 52 2.66 -0.46 -5.50
N GLY A 53 2.13 -1.18 -4.51
CA GLY A 53 1.06 -0.70 -3.65
C GLY A 53 -0.30 -0.57 -4.35
N GLY A 54 -0.93 0.60 -4.18
CA GLY A 54 -2.28 0.88 -4.68
C GLY A 54 -2.39 0.77 -6.19
N ALA A 55 -1.37 1.20 -6.92
CA ALA A 55 -1.36 1.14 -8.38
C ALA A 55 -1.46 -0.30 -8.89
N VAL A 56 -0.63 -1.22 -8.38
CA VAL A 56 -0.68 -2.63 -8.81
C VAL A 56 -2.02 -3.28 -8.48
N ARG A 57 -2.55 -3.00 -7.28
CA ARG A 57 -3.89 -3.47 -6.88
C ARG A 57 -4.96 -3.00 -7.86
N ASP A 58 -4.98 -1.71 -8.18
CA ASP A 58 -6.02 -1.12 -9.01
C ASP A 58 -5.92 -1.60 -10.47
N LEU A 59 -4.70 -1.74 -11.00
CA LEU A 59 -4.45 -2.36 -12.31
C LEU A 59 -4.95 -3.81 -12.38
N LEU A 60 -4.71 -4.63 -11.34
CA LEU A 60 -5.22 -6.00 -11.26
C LEU A 60 -6.75 -6.07 -11.16
N LEU A 61 -7.39 -5.02 -10.65
CA LEU A 61 -8.85 -4.88 -10.62
C LEU A 61 -9.41 -4.27 -11.92
N GLY A 62 -8.59 -4.03 -12.94
CA GLY A 62 -8.99 -3.39 -14.21
C GLY A 62 -9.33 -1.91 -14.05
N ARG A 63 -8.79 -1.24 -13.04
CA ARG A 63 -9.03 0.18 -12.77
C ARG A 63 -7.81 1.02 -13.15
N VAL A 64 -8.05 2.26 -13.52
CA VAL A 64 -6.98 3.25 -13.73
C VAL A 64 -6.51 3.75 -12.36
N PRO A 65 -5.23 3.56 -11.99
CA PRO A 65 -4.69 4.10 -10.74
C PRO A 65 -4.70 5.64 -10.75
N LYS A 66 -4.94 6.25 -9.59
CA LYS A 66 -4.84 7.71 -9.42
C LYS A 66 -3.38 8.15 -9.33
N ASP A 67 -2.59 7.40 -8.59
CA ASP A 67 -1.19 7.69 -8.30
C ASP A 67 -0.35 6.43 -8.54
N PHE A 68 0.91 6.62 -8.95
CA PHE A 68 1.86 5.54 -9.15
C PHE A 68 3.04 5.71 -8.19
N ASP A 69 3.20 4.74 -7.30
CA ASP A 69 4.32 4.66 -6.38
C ASP A 69 5.39 3.72 -6.94
N VAL A 70 6.65 4.11 -6.81
CA VAL A 70 7.81 3.30 -7.19
C VAL A 70 8.57 2.88 -5.94
N ALA A 71 8.94 1.62 -5.85
CA ALA A 71 9.88 1.12 -4.85
C ALA A 71 11.17 0.67 -5.52
N THR A 72 12.32 1.00 -4.91
CA THR A 72 13.64 0.76 -5.50
C THR A 72 14.68 0.32 -4.48
N ALA A 73 15.75 -0.33 -4.96
CA ALA A 73 16.96 -0.60 -4.19
C ALA A 73 17.85 0.65 -4.01
N ALA A 74 17.62 1.71 -4.77
CA ALA A 74 18.39 2.96 -4.68
C ALA A 74 18.06 3.71 -3.38
N SER A 75 19.08 4.23 -2.68
CA SER A 75 18.86 5.09 -1.52
C SER A 75 18.22 6.42 -1.92
N PRO A 76 17.53 7.14 -1.01
CA PRO A 76 16.89 8.41 -1.32
C PRO A 76 17.86 9.47 -1.85
N ARG A 77 19.11 9.47 -1.36
CA ARG A 77 20.15 10.37 -1.85
C ARG A 77 20.56 10.05 -3.29
N VAL A 78 20.66 8.76 -3.63
CA VAL A 78 20.97 8.31 -4.99
C VAL A 78 19.85 8.73 -5.95
N VAL A 79 18.58 8.47 -5.58
CA VAL A 79 17.43 8.90 -6.38
C VAL A 79 17.45 10.41 -6.58
N HIS A 80 17.62 11.18 -5.50
CA HIS A 80 17.68 12.64 -5.59
C HIS A 80 18.82 13.13 -6.49
N ASN A 81 20.01 12.56 -6.38
CA ASN A 81 21.14 12.91 -7.23
C ASN A 81 20.89 12.59 -8.71
N MET A 82 20.14 11.52 -9.00
CA MET A 82 19.80 11.14 -10.38
C MET A 82 18.80 12.11 -11.03
N PHE A 83 17.82 12.59 -10.25
CA PHE A 83 16.76 13.48 -10.76
C PHE A 83 17.05 14.96 -10.50
N GLY A 84 18.00 15.29 -9.62
CA GLY A 84 18.45 16.64 -9.34
C GLY A 84 17.31 17.58 -8.96
N ARG A 85 17.19 18.72 -9.64
CA ARG A 85 16.17 19.76 -9.38
C ARG A 85 14.72 19.27 -9.61
N GLN A 86 14.52 18.15 -10.30
CA GLN A 86 13.19 17.56 -10.51
C GLN A 86 12.76 16.69 -9.33
N SER A 87 13.53 16.62 -8.25
CA SER A 87 13.20 15.78 -7.12
C SER A 87 13.43 16.46 -5.79
N MET A 88 12.67 16.00 -4.78
CA MET A 88 12.76 16.47 -3.41
C MET A 88 12.62 15.32 -2.43
N ILE A 89 13.49 15.28 -1.41
CA ILE A 89 13.38 14.27 -0.33
C ILE A 89 12.40 14.80 0.71
N ILE A 90 11.34 14.02 0.98
CA ILE A 90 10.27 14.36 1.93
C ILE A 90 10.32 13.40 3.13
N GLY A 91 10.02 13.93 4.30
CA GLY A 91 9.92 13.18 5.56
C GLY A 91 11.27 13.00 6.27
N ARG A 92 11.22 13.01 7.59
CA ARG A 92 12.41 12.83 8.45
C ARG A 92 12.74 11.34 8.64
N ARG A 93 11.72 10.53 8.98
CA ARG A 93 11.87 9.11 9.29
C ARG A 93 11.87 8.23 8.04
N PHE A 94 10.94 8.46 7.12
CA PHE A 94 10.77 7.68 5.90
C PHE A 94 11.05 8.58 4.69
N LYS A 95 12.30 8.78 4.39
CA LYS A 95 12.76 9.65 3.30
C LYS A 95 12.21 9.17 1.95
N ILE A 96 11.05 9.68 1.58
CA ILE A 96 10.43 9.44 0.28
C ILE A 96 10.98 10.47 -0.69
N VAL A 97 11.25 10.10 -1.92
CA VAL A 97 11.67 11.05 -2.95
C VAL A 97 10.48 11.32 -3.87
N HIS A 98 10.04 12.57 -3.89
CA HIS A 98 9.09 13.05 -4.87
C HIS A 98 9.84 13.42 -6.15
N VAL A 99 9.54 12.75 -7.25
CA VAL A 99 10.03 13.11 -8.60
C VAL A 99 8.92 13.85 -9.34
N MET A 100 9.20 15.09 -9.74
CA MET A 100 8.20 16.03 -10.27
C MET A 100 8.17 16.02 -11.79
N PHE A 101 6.98 15.85 -12.37
CA PHE A 101 6.68 15.98 -13.79
C PHE A 101 5.61 17.06 -13.97
N GLY A 102 6.03 18.32 -14.02
CA GLY A 102 5.12 19.46 -13.98
C GLY A 102 4.33 19.51 -12.65
N LYS A 103 3.02 19.31 -12.73
CA LYS A 103 2.14 19.24 -11.54
C LYS A 103 2.01 17.83 -10.95
N LYS A 104 2.44 16.81 -11.67
CA LYS A 104 2.37 15.41 -11.24
C LYS A 104 3.61 15.05 -10.44
N ILE A 105 3.42 14.19 -9.46
CA ILE A 105 4.49 13.67 -8.58
C ILE A 105 4.48 12.15 -8.67
N ILE A 106 5.65 11.57 -8.88
CA ILE A 106 5.90 10.13 -8.69
C ILE A 106 6.64 9.96 -7.37
N GLU A 107 6.03 9.25 -6.43
CA GLU A 107 6.66 8.92 -5.15
C GLU A 107 7.60 7.73 -5.31
N VAL A 108 8.87 7.94 -4.96
CA VAL A 108 9.90 6.89 -4.99
C VAL A 108 10.34 6.57 -3.59
N THR A 109 10.15 5.31 -3.19
CA THR A 109 10.54 4.79 -1.88
C THR A 109 11.67 3.77 -2.01
N THR A 110 12.61 3.76 -1.07
CA THR A 110 13.62 2.70 -0.99
C THR A 110 13.05 1.48 -0.28
N PHE A 111 13.41 0.27 -0.72
CA PHE A 111 13.05 -0.97 -0.01
C PHE A 111 13.47 -0.91 1.44
N ARG A 112 12.57 -1.26 2.35
CA ARG A 112 12.77 -1.17 3.79
C ARG A 112 13.05 -2.55 4.39
N SER A 113 13.97 -2.61 5.35
CA SER A 113 14.21 -3.81 6.14
C SER A 113 13.04 -4.15 7.07
N LEU A 114 12.97 -5.43 7.48
CA LEU A 114 12.08 -5.89 8.56
C LEU A 114 12.58 -5.45 9.94
N GLU A 115 13.86 -5.16 10.09
CA GLU A 115 14.43 -4.71 11.35
C GLU A 115 14.11 -3.24 11.58
N ASP A 116 13.24 -2.96 12.57
CA ASP A 116 13.05 -1.63 13.14
C ASP A 116 14.16 -1.41 14.18
N HIS A 117 15.26 -0.80 13.79
CA HIS A 117 16.17 -0.26 14.79
C HIS A 117 15.54 1.00 15.37
N ALA A 118 15.28 0.96 16.70
CA ALA A 118 14.68 2.04 17.47
C ALA A 118 15.58 3.29 17.55
N ASP A 119 16.81 3.23 17.05
CA ASP A 119 17.75 4.33 17.05
C ASP A 119 17.61 5.23 15.82
N ASP A 120 17.33 6.40 16.07
CA ASP A 120 16.67 7.56 15.50
C ASP A 120 17.17 8.10 14.15
N ASN A 121 18.15 7.56 13.43
CA ASN A 121 18.72 8.30 12.29
C ASN A 121 19.01 7.54 11.01
N ASP A 122 18.99 6.23 10.94
CA ASP A 122 19.24 5.52 9.70
C ASP A 122 18.12 4.54 9.34
N ASN A 123 17.39 4.86 8.25
CA ASN A 123 16.54 3.88 7.61
C ASN A 123 17.42 2.70 7.20
N VAL A 124 17.23 1.56 7.82
CA VAL A 124 17.87 0.33 7.37
C VAL A 124 17.17 -0.06 6.07
N PHE A 125 17.88 0.12 4.97
CA PHE A 125 17.43 -0.29 3.66
C PHE A 125 17.47 -1.81 3.59
N GLY A 126 16.40 -2.37 3.04
CA GLY A 126 16.22 -3.80 2.94
C GLY A 126 16.20 -4.30 1.50
N THR A 127 15.83 -5.54 1.38
CA THR A 127 15.55 -6.20 0.11
C THR A 127 14.08 -6.03 -0.27
N ILE A 128 13.76 -6.24 -1.54
CA ILE A 128 12.36 -6.28 -2.02
C ILE A 128 11.51 -7.28 -1.22
N GLU A 129 12.08 -8.42 -0.81
CA GLU A 129 11.41 -9.44 -0.03
C GLU A 129 11.00 -8.93 1.37
N GLU A 130 11.90 -8.20 2.04
CA GLU A 130 11.63 -7.59 3.34
C GLU A 130 10.60 -6.48 3.24
N ASP A 131 10.72 -5.58 2.24
CA ASP A 131 9.77 -4.50 2.02
C ASP A 131 8.36 -5.03 1.75
N CYS A 132 8.24 -6.13 1.00
CA CYS A 132 6.99 -6.80 0.73
C CYS A 132 6.31 -7.29 2.02
N ARG A 133 7.05 -7.98 2.90
CA ARG A 133 6.52 -8.64 4.10
C ARG A 133 6.10 -7.67 5.21
N ARG A 134 6.60 -6.43 5.20
CA ARG A 134 6.23 -5.39 6.17
C ARG A 134 5.00 -4.58 5.78
N ARG A 135 4.46 -4.78 4.56
CA ARG A 135 3.23 -4.11 4.10
C ARG A 135 2.03 -4.57 4.92
N ASP A 136 0.97 -3.75 4.93
CA ASP A 136 -0.21 -3.97 5.76
C ASP A 136 -1.04 -5.20 5.31
N TYR A 137 -1.39 -5.23 4.03
CA TYR A 137 -2.26 -6.25 3.46
C TYR A 137 -1.66 -6.84 2.19
N SER A 138 -1.94 -8.12 1.93
CA SER A 138 -1.44 -8.86 0.76
C SER A 138 -1.79 -8.19 -0.56
N ILE A 139 -2.96 -7.55 -0.65
CA ILE A 139 -3.40 -6.85 -1.87
C ILE A 139 -2.52 -5.64 -2.26
N ASN A 140 -1.68 -5.15 -1.36
CA ASN A 140 -0.76 -4.04 -1.59
C ASN A 140 0.71 -4.48 -1.62
N SER A 141 0.98 -5.80 -1.59
CA SER A 141 2.34 -6.35 -1.49
C SER A 141 2.91 -6.84 -2.82
N LEU A 142 2.19 -6.65 -3.91
CA LEU A 142 2.62 -7.02 -5.24
C LEU A 142 3.49 -5.94 -5.86
N TYR A 143 4.47 -6.38 -6.64
CA TYR A 143 5.38 -5.54 -7.39
C TYR A 143 5.15 -5.77 -8.89
N TYR A 144 5.06 -4.70 -9.66
CA TYR A 144 4.92 -4.78 -11.10
C TYR A 144 6.17 -4.20 -11.78
N ASP A 145 6.77 -5.00 -12.64
CA ASP A 145 7.86 -4.58 -13.51
C ASP A 145 7.29 -4.17 -14.86
N PRO A 146 7.28 -2.87 -15.19
CA PRO A 146 6.75 -2.40 -16.47
C PRO A 146 7.66 -2.74 -17.65
N LEU A 147 8.97 -3.01 -17.43
CA LEU A 147 9.92 -3.29 -18.49
C LEU A 147 9.77 -4.72 -19.00
N THR A 148 9.43 -5.66 -18.13
CA THR A 148 9.20 -7.08 -18.46
C THR A 148 7.72 -7.44 -18.50
N CYS A 149 6.83 -6.52 -18.16
CA CYS A 149 5.40 -6.75 -18.01
C CYS A 149 5.09 -7.95 -17.09
N THR A 150 5.71 -8.01 -15.92
CA THR A 150 5.53 -9.11 -14.96
C THR A 150 5.11 -8.61 -13.59
N VAL A 151 4.29 -9.43 -12.87
CA VAL A 151 3.95 -9.23 -11.47
C VAL A 151 4.76 -10.18 -10.61
N ILE A 152 5.42 -9.65 -9.58
CA ILE A 152 6.23 -10.40 -8.62
C ILE A 152 5.48 -10.50 -7.31
N ASP A 153 5.31 -11.72 -6.80
CA ASP A 153 4.55 -12.07 -5.62
C ASP A 153 5.39 -12.89 -4.64
N PHE A 154 5.75 -12.28 -3.51
CA PHE A 154 6.50 -12.92 -2.42
C PHE A 154 5.61 -13.52 -1.33
N THR A 155 4.31 -13.23 -1.32
CA THR A 155 3.41 -13.47 -0.18
C THR A 155 2.24 -14.38 -0.51
N GLY A 156 2.04 -14.73 -1.77
CA GLY A 156 0.84 -15.43 -2.24
C GLY A 156 -0.36 -14.51 -2.46
N ALA A 157 -0.13 -13.20 -2.61
CA ALA A 157 -1.16 -12.18 -2.79
C ALA A 157 -2.02 -12.42 -4.04
N MET A 158 -1.47 -12.97 -5.12
CA MET A 158 -2.24 -13.31 -6.33
C MET A 158 -3.32 -14.36 -6.05
N ASP A 159 -3.08 -15.30 -5.14
CA ASP A 159 -4.10 -16.26 -4.72
C ASP A 159 -5.19 -15.59 -3.87
N ASP A 160 -4.84 -14.59 -3.04
CA ASP A 160 -5.81 -13.78 -2.30
C ASP A 160 -6.66 -12.93 -3.23
N PHE A 161 -6.09 -12.35 -4.30
CA PHE A 161 -6.83 -11.67 -5.35
C PHE A 161 -7.86 -12.57 -6.03
N ARG A 162 -7.45 -13.76 -6.48
CA ARG A 162 -8.34 -14.74 -7.11
C ARG A 162 -9.50 -15.15 -6.19
N LYS A 163 -9.21 -15.29 -4.90
CA LYS A 163 -10.18 -15.67 -3.86
C LYS A 163 -10.91 -14.46 -3.27
N LYS A 164 -10.64 -13.25 -3.74
CA LYS A 164 -11.19 -11.98 -3.22
C LYS A 164 -11.07 -11.85 -1.70
N ARG A 165 -9.91 -12.20 -1.13
CA ARG A 165 -9.65 -12.15 0.31
C ARG A 165 -8.77 -10.99 0.68
N LEU A 166 -9.12 -10.28 1.77
CA LEU A 166 -8.26 -9.29 2.40
C LEU A 166 -7.50 -9.95 3.55
N VAL A 167 -6.19 -10.10 3.38
CA VAL A 167 -5.31 -10.80 4.33
C VAL A 167 -4.25 -9.84 4.86
N SER A 168 -4.08 -9.77 6.18
CA SER A 168 -2.97 -9.05 6.81
C SER A 168 -1.68 -9.84 6.68
N LEU A 169 -0.60 -9.21 6.25
CA LEU A 169 0.73 -9.84 6.15
C LEU A 169 1.41 -9.95 7.51
N ILE A 170 1.10 -9.01 8.40
CA ILE A 170 1.62 -8.98 9.76
C ILE A 170 0.63 -9.72 10.66
N PRO A 171 1.10 -10.54 11.63
CA PRO A 171 0.23 -11.23 12.57
C PRO A 171 -0.76 -10.28 13.26
N LEU A 172 -2.03 -10.70 13.39
CA LEU A 172 -3.12 -9.84 13.89
C LEU A 172 -2.92 -9.31 15.31
N ASN A 173 -2.14 -9.98 16.14
CA ASN A 173 -1.79 -9.53 17.47
C ASN A 173 -0.72 -8.43 17.50
N LYS A 174 -0.02 -8.20 16.39
CA LYS A 174 1.03 -7.18 16.24
C LYS A 174 0.59 -6.02 15.36
N THR A 175 -0.04 -6.30 14.23
CA THR A 175 -0.31 -5.33 13.17
C THR A 175 -1.02 -4.07 13.64
N PHE A 176 -2.02 -4.21 14.54
CA PHE A 176 -2.81 -3.08 15.02
C PHE A 176 -2.22 -2.39 16.24
N VAL A 177 -1.33 -3.07 16.97
CA VAL A 177 -0.54 -2.48 18.06
C VAL A 177 0.57 -1.59 17.49
N GLU A 178 1.25 -2.06 16.44
CA GLU A 178 2.29 -1.30 15.73
C GLU A 178 1.72 -0.09 14.99
N ASP A 179 0.60 -0.28 14.30
CA ASP A 179 -0.04 0.78 13.52
C ASP A 179 -1.58 0.63 13.50
N PRO A 180 -2.29 1.29 14.44
CA PRO A 180 -3.76 1.21 14.51
C PRO A 180 -4.49 1.67 13.25
N VAL A 181 -3.88 2.56 12.44
CA VAL A 181 -4.47 3.05 11.18
C VAL A 181 -4.71 1.92 10.17
N ARG A 182 -3.97 0.81 10.28
CA ARG A 182 -4.20 -0.37 9.46
C ARG A 182 -5.62 -0.94 9.59
N MET A 183 -6.30 -0.75 10.73
CA MET A 183 -7.72 -1.12 10.89
C MET A 183 -8.62 -0.31 9.95
N VAL A 184 -8.44 1.00 9.92
CA VAL A 184 -9.18 1.92 9.03
C VAL A 184 -8.92 1.56 7.57
N ARG A 185 -7.66 1.35 7.22
CA ARG A 185 -7.24 0.94 5.87
C ARG A 185 -7.83 -0.41 5.48
N GLY A 186 -7.90 -1.37 6.39
CA GLY A 186 -8.51 -2.68 6.15
C GLY A 186 -9.99 -2.57 5.79
N ILE A 187 -10.76 -1.77 6.53
CA ILE A 187 -12.17 -1.52 6.22
C ILE A 187 -12.30 -0.80 4.86
N LYS A 188 -11.51 0.25 4.63
CA LYS A 188 -11.49 0.96 3.35
C LYS A 188 -11.22 0.01 2.18
N TYR A 189 -10.19 -0.83 2.29
CA TYR A 189 -9.86 -1.78 1.22
C TYR A 189 -10.95 -2.83 1.03
N SER A 190 -11.50 -3.40 2.10
CA SER A 190 -12.62 -4.36 1.98
C SER A 190 -13.80 -3.77 1.22
N VAL A 191 -14.19 -2.53 1.53
CA VAL A 191 -15.29 -1.83 0.84
C VAL A 191 -14.93 -1.50 -0.61
N THR A 192 -13.76 -0.89 -0.83
CA THR A 192 -13.40 -0.42 -2.18
C THR A 192 -13.08 -1.54 -3.16
N THR A 193 -12.58 -2.69 -2.69
CA THR A 193 -12.26 -3.84 -3.56
C THR A 193 -13.36 -4.88 -3.60
N GLY A 194 -14.28 -4.88 -2.63
CA GLY A 194 -15.25 -5.95 -2.43
C GLY A 194 -14.63 -7.24 -1.86
N PHE A 195 -13.39 -7.18 -1.36
CA PHE A 195 -12.73 -8.35 -0.79
C PHE A 195 -13.18 -8.59 0.64
N PHE A 196 -13.42 -9.85 0.98
CA PHE A 196 -13.93 -10.20 2.30
C PHE A 196 -12.80 -10.35 3.33
N MET A 197 -13.11 -9.93 4.54
CA MET A 197 -12.26 -10.12 5.72
C MET A 197 -12.64 -11.42 6.45
N SER A 198 -11.64 -12.19 6.89
CA SER A 198 -11.86 -13.35 7.75
C SER A 198 -12.53 -12.97 9.08
N LEU A 199 -13.19 -13.91 9.74
CA LEU A 199 -13.78 -13.69 11.08
C LEU A 199 -12.71 -13.24 12.09
N ALA A 200 -11.51 -13.82 12.02
CA ALA A 200 -10.39 -13.45 12.87
C ALA A 200 -9.97 -11.99 12.67
N LEU A 201 -9.86 -11.53 11.41
CA LEU A 201 -9.53 -10.15 11.09
C LEU A 201 -10.61 -9.18 11.58
N ARG A 202 -11.89 -9.48 11.34
CA ARG A 202 -13.02 -8.68 11.82
C ARG A 202 -13.05 -8.57 13.35
N HIS A 203 -12.85 -9.70 14.05
CA HIS A 203 -12.77 -9.73 15.52
C HIS A 203 -11.61 -8.88 16.03
N SER A 204 -10.43 -9.03 15.43
CA SER A 204 -9.24 -8.24 15.82
C SER A 204 -9.43 -6.75 15.60
N ILE A 205 -10.05 -6.34 14.49
CA ILE A 205 -10.37 -4.91 14.25
C ILE A 205 -11.23 -4.36 15.38
N ARG A 206 -12.30 -5.05 15.78
CA ARG A 206 -13.17 -4.59 16.89
C ARG A 206 -12.42 -4.56 18.23
N LYS A 207 -11.63 -5.60 18.50
CA LYS A 207 -10.85 -5.72 19.75
C LYS A 207 -9.85 -4.57 19.93
N TYR A 208 -9.16 -4.20 18.86
CA TYR A 208 -8.08 -3.21 18.90
C TYR A 208 -8.55 -1.78 18.55
N ALA A 209 -9.83 -1.58 18.21
CA ALA A 209 -10.40 -0.27 17.87
C ALA A 209 -10.04 0.87 18.84
N PRO A 210 -9.99 0.65 20.18
CA PRO A 210 -9.59 1.70 21.13
C PRO A 210 -8.20 2.29 20.89
N LEU A 211 -7.28 1.53 20.27
CA LEU A 211 -5.94 2.01 19.98
C LEU A 211 -5.90 3.18 18.98
N LEU A 212 -7.01 3.42 18.25
CA LEU A 212 -7.11 4.58 17.35
C LEU A 212 -7.02 5.92 18.09
N GLN A 213 -7.33 5.96 19.39
CA GLN A 213 -7.16 7.16 20.21
C GLN A 213 -5.71 7.61 20.33
N ASN A 214 -4.75 6.70 20.16
CA ASN A 214 -3.32 6.97 20.25
C ASN A 214 -2.70 7.42 18.91
N VAL A 215 -3.49 7.45 17.85
CA VAL A 215 -3.03 7.89 16.52
C VAL A 215 -2.96 9.41 16.48
N SER A 216 -1.86 9.96 15.95
CA SER A 216 -1.74 11.41 15.79
C SER A 216 -2.84 11.96 14.87
N THR A 217 -3.34 13.16 15.19
CA THR A 217 -4.39 13.83 14.42
C THR A 217 -4.00 13.98 12.94
N SER A 218 -2.74 14.27 12.62
CA SER A 218 -2.28 14.41 11.25
C SER A 218 -2.43 13.11 10.44
N ARG A 219 -2.04 11.97 11.01
CA ARG A 219 -2.20 10.65 10.35
C ARG A 219 -3.68 10.27 10.18
N MET A 220 -4.49 10.55 11.19
CA MET A 220 -5.94 10.28 11.12
C MET A 220 -6.60 11.15 10.04
N THR A 221 -6.26 12.46 10.01
CA THR A 221 -6.77 13.39 8.99
C THR A 221 -6.37 12.96 7.57
N GLU A 222 -5.14 12.48 7.38
CA GLU A 222 -4.69 11.97 6.09
C GLU A 222 -5.56 10.79 5.61
N GLU A 223 -5.82 9.80 6.48
CA GLU A 223 -6.67 8.65 6.09
C GLU A 223 -8.14 9.05 5.86
N ILE A 224 -8.67 9.98 6.65
CA ILE A 224 -10.02 10.53 6.43
C ILE A 224 -10.10 11.22 5.06
N ASN A 225 -9.10 12.04 4.71
CA ASN A 225 -9.04 12.69 3.40
C ASN A 225 -8.96 11.67 2.25
N LYS A 226 -8.16 10.59 2.41
CA LYS A 226 -8.12 9.49 1.44
C LYS A 226 -9.46 8.77 1.29
N ILE A 227 -10.24 8.64 2.37
CA ILE A 227 -11.59 8.07 2.33
C ILE A 227 -12.53 9.02 1.56
N LEU A 228 -12.52 10.31 1.91
CA LEU A 228 -13.38 11.32 1.27
C LEU A 228 -13.07 11.52 -0.23
N ALA A 229 -11.84 11.25 -0.65
CA ALA A 229 -11.39 11.40 -2.04
C ALA A 229 -11.54 10.12 -2.89
N CYS A 230 -11.95 8.99 -2.31
CA CYS A 230 -11.95 7.72 -3.04
C CYS A 230 -13.24 7.42 -3.85
N GLY A 231 -14.29 8.27 -3.72
CA GLY A 231 -15.58 8.07 -4.39
C GLY A 231 -16.43 6.95 -3.81
N MET A 232 -16.15 6.53 -2.57
CA MET A 232 -16.92 5.51 -1.82
C MET A 232 -16.98 5.87 -0.33
N SER A 233 -17.04 7.15 0.00
CA SER A 233 -16.96 7.63 1.38
C SER A 233 -18.16 7.15 2.21
N SER A 234 -19.36 7.21 1.65
CA SER A 234 -20.59 6.77 2.31
C SER A 234 -20.53 5.31 2.80
N PRO A 235 -20.29 4.31 1.95
CA PRO A 235 -20.21 2.92 2.41
C PRO A 235 -19.01 2.65 3.34
N ILE A 236 -17.89 3.37 3.20
CA ILE A 236 -16.74 3.22 4.09
C ILE A 236 -17.09 3.76 5.49
N PHE A 237 -17.66 4.96 5.61
CA PHE A 237 -18.07 5.52 6.90
C PHE A 237 -19.12 4.65 7.60
N LYS A 238 -20.06 4.07 6.83
CA LYS A 238 -21.02 3.10 7.37
C LYS A 238 -20.30 1.88 7.94
N ALA A 239 -19.37 1.30 7.20
CA ALA A 239 -18.60 0.16 7.67
C ALA A 239 -17.75 0.51 8.91
N LEU A 240 -17.09 1.69 8.95
CA LEU A 240 -16.35 2.16 10.11
C LEU A 240 -17.24 2.27 11.35
N PHE A 241 -18.49 2.71 11.20
CA PHE A 241 -19.48 2.76 12.27
C PHE A 241 -19.87 1.34 12.72
N ASP A 242 -20.20 0.44 11.80
CA ASP A 242 -20.62 -0.94 12.08
C ASP A 242 -19.51 -1.77 12.77
N TYR A 243 -18.25 -1.42 12.53
CA TYR A 243 -17.10 -2.01 13.21
C TYR A 243 -16.71 -1.31 14.53
N GLY A 244 -17.35 -0.17 14.86
CA GLY A 244 -17.09 0.58 16.09
C GLY A 244 -15.86 1.48 16.05
N LEU A 245 -15.25 1.70 14.87
CA LEU A 245 -14.06 2.53 14.72
C LEU A 245 -14.39 4.02 14.73
N LEU A 246 -15.57 4.38 14.20
CA LEU A 246 -15.95 5.78 14.01
C LEU A 246 -15.99 6.57 15.33
N SER A 247 -16.37 5.93 16.44
CA SER A 247 -16.40 6.55 17.78
C SER A 247 -15.03 6.96 18.30
N TYR A 248 -13.96 6.28 17.85
CA TYR A 248 -12.58 6.62 18.21
C TYR A 248 -11.93 7.59 17.23
N MET A 249 -12.37 7.59 15.97
CA MET A 249 -11.84 8.47 14.92
C MET A 249 -12.50 9.85 14.94
N LEU A 250 -13.82 9.87 15.00
CA LEU A 250 -14.68 11.07 14.91
C LEU A 250 -15.86 10.95 15.88
N PRO A 251 -15.64 11.15 17.20
CA PRO A 251 -16.68 10.95 18.21
C PRO A 251 -17.96 11.75 17.93
N CYS A 252 -17.81 13.02 17.52
CA CYS A 252 -18.95 13.88 17.20
C CYS A 252 -19.78 13.34 16.02
N LEU A 253 -19.14 12.74 15.02
CA LEU A 253 -19.84 12.17 13.87
C LEU A 253 -20.47 10.81 14.21
N ALA A 254 -19.86 10.04 15.11
CA ALA A 254 -20.34 8.72 15.50
C ALA A 254 -21.73 8.77 16.14
N VAL A 255 -22.11 9.87 16.78
CA VAL A 255 -23.46 10.08 17.33
C VAL A 255 -24.52 10.01 16.23
N TYR A 256 -24.18 10.48 15.05
CA TYR A 256 -25.07 10.49 13.88
C TYR A 256 -24.95 9.20 13.04
N GLY A 257 -24.10 8.26 13.41
CA GLY A 257 -23.83 7.03 12.63
C GLY A 257 -25.03 6.10 12.45
N ARG A 258 -26.13 6.29 13.23
CA ARG A 258 -27.38 5.56 13.07
C ARG A 258 -28.36 6.23 12.10
N TYR A 259 -28.09 7.47 11.66
CA TYR A 259 -29.01 8.25 10.84
C TYR A 259 -28.65 8.11 9.35
N PRO A 260 -29.60 7.67 8.51
CA PRO A 260 -29.37 7.52 7.06
C PRO A 260 -28.89 8.80 6.37
N GLN A 261 -29.36 9.97 6.86
CA GLN A 261 -29.04 11.28 6.30
C GLN A 261 -27.53 11.57 6.26
N LEU A 262 -26.76 11.04 7.22
CA LEU A 262 -25.31 11.15 7.21
C LEU A 262 -24.73 10.51 5.93
N TYR A 263 -25.17 9.31 5.62
CA TYR A 263 -24.66 8.53 4.49
C TYR A 263 -25.16 9.06 3.15
N GLU A 264 -26.38 9.58 3.10
CA GLU A 264 -26.92 10.29 1.93
C GLU A 264 -26.09 11.54 1.61
N SER A 265 -25.73 12.32 2.64
CA SER A 265 -24.91 13.52 2.49
C SER A 265 -23.49 13.18 2.01
N LEU A 266 -22.90 12.09 2.51
CA LEU A 266 -21.61 11.60 2.04
C LEU A 266 -21.70 11.09 0.60
N GLY A 267 -22.77 10.34 0.26
CA GLY A 267 -22.98 9.80 -1.09
C GLY A 267 -23.20 10.86 -2.17
N LYS A 268 -23.70 12.06 -1.81
CA LYS A 268 -23.78 13.20 -2.74
C LYS A 268 -22.40 13.75 -3.12
N ARG A 269 -21.38 13.44 -2.33
CA ARG A 269 -20.00 13.86 -2.56
C ARG A 269 -19.21 12.81 -3.36
N ASP A 270 -19.58 11.53 -3.22
CA ASP A 270 -18.99 10.39 -3.92
C ASP A 270 -19.31 10.44 -5.44
#